data_e473defaad3f2e4ecb7f3598bdac34c3
#
_entry.id   e473defaad3f2e4ecb7f3598bdac34c3
#
_cell.length_a   1.000
_cell.length_b   1.000
_cell.length_c   1.000
_cell.angle_alpha   90.00
_cell.angle_beta   90.00
_cell.angle_gamma   90.00
#
_symmetry.space_group_name_H-M   'P 1'
#
loop_
_entity.id
_entity.type
_entity.pdbx_description
1 polymer ?
#
loop_
_entity_poly.entity_id
_entity_poly.type
_entity_poly.pdbx_seq_one_letter_code
_entity_poly.pdbx_strand_id
1 'polypeptide(L)'
;MVANPPEMHMSGDAVKDFSSADATWVLTASIVVFTMQTGFGLLESGCVSQMNEVNILMKNAADVILGGLSYWVFGFGLQHGEDRGTTLFAGNGYFLVDSSGTEDMGLVFTKFIFQLSFSTTATTIVSGAMAERTNYSAYCVFSMLNTVVYCIPAGWLWADHGFLRKLGALDFAGSGCVHLLGGVSALVAAMFLGPRTNRYETKRAVLGNPINVVQGAFTLCYFMHQKVLIPEFVNAVLAALVSVTDVYSHKNWVTAGSAFLSTLEALFVGFLGALLSARVPALLDRMRIDDPVGAVAVHAVGGAWGLFSVGLFIDTSPALPYYGDRKGLFKGGGVGLLAVQGLAFLSIVLWSGVVTFILLSLINKFLPIRMTLAEEMLGADFVEHGIRHDNCDYSVTLQSLKEKGIAVDKLPRTADRAVWDQYICERFLESNEGLRSLLSPDDESSLLDVLKKKKPSATISAATAVAG
;
A
#
# COMPACT_ATOMS: atom_id res chain seq x y z
N MET A 1 -18.87 9.32 38.66
CA MET A 1 -19.93 8.73 37.84
C MET A 1 -19.55 8.99 36.39
N VAL A 2 -18.99 7.96 35.74
CA VAL A 2 -18.70 8.00 34.31
C VAL A 2 -20.04 7.71 33.65
N ALA A 3 -20.61 8.69 32.95
CA ALA A 3 -21.81 8.51 32.15
C ALA A 3 -21.50 7.43 31.10
N ASN A 4 -22.32 6.40 31.03
CA ASN A 4 -22.26 5.43 29.95
C ASN A 4 -22.35 6.18 28.62
N PRO A 5 -21.46 5.89 27.64
CA PRO A 5 -21.62 6.45 26.32
C PRO A 5 -22.98 6.01 25.77
N PRO A 6 -23.68 6.89 25.02
CA PRO A 6 -24.93 6.52 24.40
C PRO A 6 -24.70 5.30 23.53
N GLU A 7 -25.46 4.24 23.75
CA GLU A 7 -25.49 3.07 22.89
C GLU A 7 -25.90 3.52 21.48
N MET A 8 -24.93 3.58 20.59
CA MET A 8 -25.15 3.85 19.19
C MET A 8 -25.58 2.52 18.55
N HIS A 9 -26.82 2.13 18.83
CA HIS A 9 -27.49 1.10 18.05
C HIS A 9 -27.62 1.66 16.61
N MET A 10 -26.79 1.18 15.72
CA MET A 10 -27.21 1.09 14.32
C MET A 10 -28.30 0.01 14.33
N SER A 11 -29.52 0.43 14.62
CA SER A 11 -30.70 -0.42 14.53
C SER A 11 -30.81 -0.94 13.11
N GLY A 12 -31.43 -2.12 12.92
CA GLY A 12 -31.72 -2.68 11.60
C GLY A 12 -32.45 -1.76 10.63
N ASP A 13 -32.80 -0.55 11.03
CA ASP A 13 -33.37 0.52 10.23
C ASP A 13 -32.36 1.19 9.28
N ALA A 14 -31.06 1.25 9.63
CA ALA A 14 -30.04 1.82 8.75
C ALA A 14 -29.76 0.95 7.50
N VAL A 15 -30.07 -0.34 7.55
CA VAL A 15 -29.99 -1.24 6.39
C VAL A 15 -31.18 -1.05 5.47
N LYS A 16 -32.34 -0.65 6.00
CA LYS A 16 -33.55 -0.42 5.21
C LYS A 16 -33.51 0.84 4.36
N ASP A 17 -32.63 1.78 4.69
CA ASP A 17 -32.53 3.08 4.00
C ASP A 17 -31.47 3.11 2.89
N PHE A 18 -30.68 2.03 2.68
CA PHE A 18 -29.68 1.98 1.62
C PHE A 18 -30.35 1.83 0.25
N SER A 19 -30.36 2.92 -0.49
CA SER A 19 -31.04 3.01 -1.78
C SER A 19 -30.16 2.53 -2.95
N SER A 20 -30.77 2.26 -4.10
CA SER A 20 -30.03 2.00 -5.34
C SER A 20 -29.15 3.19 -5.75
N ALA A 21 -29.53 4.42 -5.38
CA ALA A 21 -28.71 5.61 -5.62
C ALA A 21 -27.44 5.58 -4.77
N ASP A 22 -27.52 5.16 -3.50
CA ASP A 22 -26.36 5.01 -2.63
C ASP A 22 -25.43 3.93 -3.15
N ALA A 23 -25.97 2.78 -3.57
CA ALA A 23 -25.20 1.71 -4.20
C ALA A 23 -24.45 2.20 -5.45
N THR A 24 -25.13 2.93 -6.32
CA THR A 24 -24.53 3.50 -7.54
C THR A 24 -23.40 4.48 -7.18
N TRP A 25 -23.62 5.31 -6.17
CA TRP A 25 -22.61 6.25 -5.70
C TRP A 25 -21.37 5.53 -5.16
N VAL A 26 -21.54 4.55 -4.27
CA VAL A 26 -20.45 3.79 -3.66
C VAL A 26 -19.69 2.99 -4.72
N LEU A 27 -20.37 2.35 -5.67
CA LEU A 27 -19.71 1.64 -6.77
C LEU A 27 -18.93 2.59 -7.68
N THR A 28 -19.48 3.76 -7.99
CA THR A 28 -18.77 4.78 -8.77
C THR A 28 -17.52 5.26 -8.02
N ALA A 29 -17.63 5.53 -6.72
CA ALA A 29 -16.49 5.90 -5.89
C ALA A 29 -15.44 4.79 -5.85
N SER A 30 -15.86 3.52 -5.77
CA SER A 30 -14.96 2.36 -5.81
C SER A 30 -14.13 2.32 -7.10
N ILE A 31 -14.77 2.52 -8.25
CA ILE A 31 -14.10 2.58 -9.56
C ILE A 31 -13.08 3.72 -9.58
N VAL A 32 -13.43 4.90 -9.07
CA VAL A 32 -12.51 6.04 -8.99
C VAL A 32 -11.31 5.70 -8.11
N VAL A 33 -11.50 5.08 -6.95
CA VAL A 33 -10.40 4.65 -6.08
C VAL A 33 -9.52 3.59 -6.77
N PHE A 34 -10.12 2.64 -7.49
CA PHE A 34 -9.32 1.68 -8.28
C PHE A 34 -8.51 2.34 -9.40
N THR A 35 -8.96 3.44 -9.99
CA THR A 35 -8.12 4.19 -10.96
C THR A 35 -6.88 4.81 -10.33
N MET A 36 -6.90 5.07 -9.01
CA MET A 36 -5.72 5.54 -8.28
C MET A 36 -4.58 4.51 -8.28
N GLN A 37 -4.87 3.22 -8.40
CA GLN A 37 -3.83 2.17 -8.52
C GLN A 37 -2.96 2.41 -9.76
N THR A 38 -3.54 2.83 -10.88
CA THR A 38 -2.78 3.23 -12.06
C THR A 38 -1.91 4.47 -11.77
N GLY A 39 -2.44 5.42 -11.00
CA GLY A 39 -1.69 6.60 -10.58
C GLY A 39 -0.50 6.25 -9.70
N PHE A 40 -0.66 5.36 -8.73
CA PHE A 40 0.44 4.84 -7.91
C PHE A 40 1.48 4.13 -8.77
N GLY A 41 1.06 3.21 -9.65
CA GLY A 41 1.96 2.50 -10.54
C GLY A 41 2.81 3.44 -11.40
N LEU A 42 2.19 4.46 -12.01
CA LEU A 42 2.90 5.47 -12.80
C LEU A 42 3.84 6.33 -11.95
N LEU A 43 3.39 6.79 -10.77
CA LEU A 43 4.22 7.57 -9.86
C LEU A 43 5.46 6.79 -9.42
N GLU A 44 5.26 5.56 -8.98
CA GLU A 44 6.33 4.70 -8.51
C GLU A 44 7.30 4.33 -9.64
N SER A 45 6.78 3.98 -10.83
CA SER A 45 7.63 3.67 -12.00
C SER A 45 8.46 4.87 -12.42
N GLY A 46 7.94 6.07 -12.26
CA GLY A 46 8.70 7.28 -12.54
C GLY A 46 9.76 7.62 -11.51
N CYS A 47 9.61 7.18 -10.26
CA CYS A 47 10.57 7.39 -9.18
C CYS A 47 11.72 6.37 -9.15
N VAL A 48 11.53 5.17 -9.70
CA VAL A 48 12.56 4.13 -9.77
C VAL A 48 13.47 4.31 -10.99
N SER A 49 14.61 3.61 -10.99
CA SER A 49 15.48 3.56 -12.17
C SER A 49 14.80 2.83 -13.33
N GLN A 50 15.16 3.16 -14.57
CA GLN A 50 14.56 2.58 -15.78
C GLN A 50 14.60 1.05 -15.79
N MET A 51 15.60 0.44 -15.19
CA MET A 51 15.74 -1.02 -15.09
C MET A 51 14.76 -1.69 -14.11
N ASN A 52 13.84 -0.92 -13.50
CA ASN A 52 12.89 -1.40 -12.49
C ASN A 52 11.46 -0.87 -12.73
N GLU A 53 11.22 -0.16 -13.84
CA GLU A 53 9.91 0.45 -14.15
C GLU A 53 8.81 -0.60 -14.32
N VAL A 54 9.09 -1.68 -15.03
CA VAL A 54 8.10 -2.73 -15.28
C VAL A 54 7.88 -3.57 -14.02
N ASN A 55 8.95 -3.88 -13.29
CA ASN A 55 8.83 -4.65 -12.05
C ASN A 55 7.91 -3.96 -11.02
N ILE A 56 8.03 -2.65 -10.86
CA ILE A 56 7.17 -1.93 -9.92
C ILE A 56 5.71 -1.88 -10.39
N LEU A 57 5.46 -1.75 -11.70
CA LEU A 57 4.11 -1.86 -12.26
C LEU A 57 3.51 -3.26 -12.05
N MET A 58 4.32 -4.32 -12.19
CA MET A 58 3.90 -5.69 -11.92
C MET A 58 3.61 -5.92 -10.43
N LYS A 59 4.34 -5.26 -9.51
CA LYS A 59 4.02 -5.29 -8.07
C LYS A 59 2.68 -4.64 -7.79
N ASN A 60 2.40 -3.48 -8.38
CA ASN A 60 1.10 -2.81 -8.25
C ASN A 60 -0.05 -3.68 -8.81
N ALA A 61 0.18 -4.37 -9.93
CA ALA A 61 -0.81 -5.34 -10.46
C ALA A 61 -1.02 -6.54 -9.51
N ALA A 62 0.06 -7.03 -8.90
CA ALA A 62 -0.02 -8.10 -7.89
C ALA A 62 -0.85 -7.67 -6.67
N ASP A 63 -0.75 -6.42 -6.22
CA ASP A 63 -1.54 -5.90 -5.11
C ASP A 63 -3.03 -5.94 -5.39
N VAL A 64 -3.44 -5.63 -6.62
CA VAL A 64 -4.85 -5.69 -7.00
C VAL A 64 -5.32 -7.14 -7.10
N ILE A 65 -4.53 -8.02 -7.72
CA ILE A 65 -4.93 -9.40 -8.00
C ILE A 65 -4.81 -10.26 -6.74
N LEU A 66 -3.65 -10.32 -6.13
CA LEU A 66 -3.37 -11.20 -5.00
C LEU A 66 -3.91 -10.64 -3.69
N GLY A 67 -3.77 -9.34 -3.46
CA GLY A 67 -4.40 -8.64 -2.36
C GLY A 67 -5.93 -8.71 -2.45
N GLY A 68 -6.48 -8.55 -3.66
CA GLY A 68 -7.91 -8.72 -3.92
C GLY A 68 -8.42 -10.11 -3.61
N LEU A 69 -7.68 -11.14 -4.04
CA LEU A 69 -8.02 -12.54 -3.75
C LEU A 69 -8.00 -12.80 -2.24
N SER A 70 -6.98 -12.39 -1.53
CA SER A 70 -6.89 -12.60 -0.07
C SER A 70 -7.92 -11.78 0.69
N TYR A 71 -8.27 -10.59 0.20
CA TYR A 71 -9.37 -9.80 0.78
C TYR A 71 -10.71 -10.51 0.62
N TRP A 72 -10.97 -11.13 -0.53
CA TRP A 72 -12.16 -11.97 -0.74
C TRP A 72 -12.18 -13.21 0.15
N VAL A 73 -11.03 -13.92 0.27
CA VAL A 73 -10.97 -15.17 1.05
C VAL A 73 -11.16 -14.91 2.54
N PHE A 74 -10.47 -13.92 3.11
CA PHE A 74 -10.49 -13.70 4.54
C PHE A 74 -10.56 -12.23 4.97
N GLY A 75 -10.11 -11.29 4.15
CA GLY A 75 -9.95 -9.90 4.57
C GLY A 75 -11.25 -9.23 4.92
N PHE A 76 -12.28 -9.38 4.09
CA PHE A 76 -13.59 -8.79 4.35
C PHE A 76 -14.25 -9.36 5.61
N GLY A 77 -14.13 -10.66 5.83
CA GLY A 77 -14.64 -11.32 7.03
C GLY A 77 -13.92 -10.89 8.31
N LEU A 78 -12.60 -10.66 8.23
CA LEU A 78 -11.81 -10.14 9.37
C LEU A 78 -12.09 -8.67 9.66
N GLN A 79 -12.40 -7.88 8.64
CA GLN A 79 -12.71 -6.46 8.80
C GLN A 79 -14.13 -6.24 9.29
N HIS A 80 -15.11 -6.95 8.73
CA HIS A 80 -16.53 -6.78 9.02
C HIS A 80 -17.07 -8.02 9.73
N GLY A 81 -17.56 -7.85 10.95
CA GLY A 81 -18.24 -8.88 11.70
C GLY A 81 -19.62 -8.41 12.11
N GLU A 82 -20.62 -9.20 11.78
CA GLU A 82 -21.96 -9.05 12.31
C GLU A 82 -22.22 -10.25 13.24
N ASP A 83 -22.66 -10.00 14.46
CA ASP A 83 -23.24 -10.89 15.49
C ASP A 83 -22.85 -12.39 15.58
N ARG A 84 -21.80 -12.84 14.89
CA ARG A 84 -21.36 -14.25 14.84
C ARG A 84 -20.13 -14.54 15.68
N GLY A 85 -20.04 -13.96 16.88
CA GLY A 85 -18.87 -14.16 17.74
C GLY A 85 -17.68 -13.27 17.38
N THR A 86 -17.93 -12.11 16.77
CA THR A 86 -16.97 -11.05 16.57
C THR A 86 -16.40 -10.56 17.89
N THR A 87 -15.09 -10.37 17.91
CA THR A 87 -14.40 -9.76 19.06
C THR A 87 -14.22 -8.27 18.81
N LEU A 88 -13.88 -7.53 19.87
CA LEU A 88 -13.46 -6.12 19.72
C LEU A 88 -12.20 -5.96 18.86
N PHE A 89 -11.48 -7.04 18.61
CA PHE A 89 -10.21 -7.06 17.91
C PHE A 89 -10.36 -7.39 16.42
N ALA A 90 -11.14 -8.41 16.06
CA ALA A 90 -11.30 -8.86 14.68
C ALA A 90 -12.75 -9.23 14.40
N GLY A 91 -13.18 -8.95 13.17
CA GLY A 91 -14.46 -9.38 12.65
C GLY A 91 -14.54 -10.88 12.46
N ASN A 92 -15.74 -11.41 12.44
CA ASN A 92 -16.07 -12.77 12.08
C ASN A 92 -17.29 -12.74 11.16
N GLY A 93 -17.18 -11.99 10.07
CA GLY A 93 -18.26 -11.74 9.13
C GLY A 93 -18.24 -12.64 7.92
N TYR A 94 -18.33 -12.04 6.75
CA TYR A 94 -18.41 -12.76 5.48
C TYR A 94 -17.02 -13.16 4.97
N PHE A 95 -16.67 -14.43 5.10
CA PHE A 95 -15.54 -15.05 4.44
C PHE A 95 -15.99 -15.64 3.11
N LEU A 96 -15.16 -15.56 2.07
CA LEU A 96 -15.47 -16.09 0.74
C LEU A 96 -16.83 -15.58 0.22
N VAL A 97 -17.01 -14.27 0.25
CA VAL A 97 -18.29 -13.61 -0.11
C VAL A 97 -18.83 -14.15 -1.42
N ASP A 98 -20.06 -14.69 -1.39
CA ASP A 98 -20.78 -15.22 -2.53
C ASP A 98 -22.24 -14.75 -2.56
N SER A 99 -23.02 -15.20 -3.54
CA SER A 99 -24.43 -14.81 -3.71
C SER A 99 -25.42 -15.64 -2.88
N SER A 100 -24.94 -16.56 -2.06
CA SER A 100 -25.79 -17.56 -1.37
C SER A 100 -26.34 -17.08 -0.01
N GLY A 101 -26.09 -15.83 0.40
CA GLY A 101 -26.26 -15.43 1.79
C GLY A 101 -27.66 -14.92 2.15
N THR A 102 -28.04 -13.74 1.73
CA THR A 102 -29.23 -13.02 2.22
C THR A 102 -29.84 -12.16 1.11
N GLU A 103 -31.05 -11.63 1.37
CA GLU A 103 -31.72 -10.69 0.45
C GLU A 103 -30.91 -9.40 0.24
N ASP A 104 -30.01 -9.06 1.17
CA ASP A 104 -29.20 -7.81 1.15
C ASP A 104 -27.80 -7.98 0.52
N MET A 105 -27.55 -9.05 -0.26
CA MET A 105 -26.25 -9.29 -0.88
C MET A 105 -25.77 -8.14 -1.79
N GLY A 106 -26.67 -7.37 -2.37
CA GLY A 106 -26.30 -6.17 -3.14
C GLY A 106 -25.54 -5.14 -2.29
N LEU A 107 -25.96 -4.92 -1.05
CA LEU A 107 -25.28 -4.04 -0.11
C LEU A 107 -23.94 -4.63 0.33
N VAL A 108 -23.89 -5.93 0.59
CA VAL A 108 -22.65 -6.64 0.97
C VAL A 108 -21.61 -6.52 -0.14
N PHE A 109 -21.99 -6.79 -1.40
CA PHE A 109 -21.09 -6.65 -2.54
C PHE A 109 -20.63 -5.20 -2.78
N THR A 110 -21.53 -4.25 -2.57
CA THR A 110 -21.18 -2.82 -2.70
C THR A 110 -20.15 -2.41 -1.65
N LYS A 111 -20.35 -2.81 -0.39
CA LYS A 111 -19.37 -2.59 0.68
C LYS A 111 -18.06 -3.33 0.41
N PHE A 112 -18.15 -4.59 -0.05
CA PHE A 112 -16.99 -5.42 -0.36
C PHE A 112 -16.07 -4.75 -1.39
N ILE A 113 -16.62 -4.34 -2.56
CA ILE A 113 -15.81 -3.75 -3.63
C ILE A 113 -15.20 -2.40 -3.20
N PHE A 114 -15.95 -1.62 -2.43
CA PHE A 114 -15.47 -0.35 -1.90
C PHE A 114 -14.30 -0.54 -0.94
N GLN A 115 -14.44 -1.42 0.04
CA GLN A 115 -13.40 -1.68 1.02
C GLN A 115 -12.20 -2.43 0.43
N LEU A 116 -12.42 -3.27 -0.58
CA LEU A 116 -11.36 -3.90 -1.35
C LEU A 116 -10.42 -2.87 -1.98
N SER A 117 -10.97 -1.79 -2.53
CA SER A 117 -10.16 -0.72 -3.15
C SER A 117 -9.17 -0.07 -2.17
N PHE A 118 -9.55 0.08 -0.91
CA PHE A 118 -8.67 0.59 0.14
C PHE A 118 -7.64 -0.44 0.63
N SER A 119 -8.04 -1.71 0.69
CA SER A 119 -7.11 -2.79 1.06
C SER A 119 -5.94 -2.89 0.08
N THR A 120 -6.23 -2.82 -1.22
CA THR A 120 -5.20 -2.82 -2.26
C THR A 120 -4.34 -1.55 -2.19
N THR A 121 -4.94 -0.39 -1.95
CA THR A 121 -4.22 0.87 -1.79
C THR A 121 -3.24 0.85 -0.62
N ALA A 122 -3.64 0.34 0.54
CA ALA A 122 -2.76 0.24 1.71
C ALA A 122 -1.53 -0.65 1.44
N THR A 123 -1.67 -1.69 0.60
CA THR A 123 -0.57 -2.56 0.19
C THR A 123 0.34 -1.87 -0.82
N THR A 124 -0.24 -1.19 -1.81
CA THR A 124 0.50 -0.44 -2.83
C THR A 124 1.37 0.66 -2.22
N ILE A 125 0.95 1.31 -1.13
CA ILE A 125 1.80 2.28 -0.41
C ILE A 125 3.15 1.65 0.01
N VAL A 126 3.16 0.36 0.35
CA VAL A 126 4.39 -0.34 0.77
C VAL A 126 5.27 -0.71 -0.43
N SER A 127 4.68 -0.95 -1.61
CA SER A 127 5.42 -1.36 -2.82
C SER A 127 6.53 -0.39 -3.18
N GLY A 128 6.24 0.91 -3.11
CA GLY A 128 7.19 1.96 -3.41
C GLY A 128 8.41 1.98 -2.47
N ALA A 129 8.20 1.75 -1.17
CA ALA A 129 9.28 1.64 -0.20
C ALA A 129 10.14 0.38 -0.41
N MET A 130 9.62 -0.66 -1.04
CA MET A 130 10.31 -1.91 -1.35
C MET A 130 10.93 -1.93 -2.76
N ALA A 131 10.75 -0.87 -3.53
CA ALA A 131 11.15 -0.79 -4.92
C ALA A 131 12.66 -1.02 -5.13
N GLU A 132 13.01 -1.51 -6.32
CA GLU A 132 14.34 -1.77 -6.86
C GLU A 132 15.17 -2.88 -6.17
N ARG A 133 14.76 -3.36 -4.98
CA ARG A 133 15.57 -4.30 -4.19
C ARG A 133 14.83 -5.50 -3.63
N THR A 134 13.54 -5.62 -3.95
CA THR A 134 12.70 -6.70 -3.42
C THR A 134 12.39 -7.71 -4.51
N ASN A 135 12.64 -8.96 -4.18
CA ASN A 135 12.32 -10.12 -5.01
C ASN A 135 10.81 -10.18 -5.28
N TYR A 136 10.43 -10.32 -6.56
CA TYR A 136 9.03 -10.27 -6.98
C TYR A 136 8.18 -11.37 -6.35
N SER A 137 8.70 -12.61 -6.30
CA SER A 137 7.98 -13.74 -5.71
C SER A 137 7.71 -13.54 -4.22
N ALA A 138 8.70 -13.03 -3.48
CA ALA A 138 8.54 -12.70 -2.06
C ALA A 138 7.54 -11.55 -1.86
N TYR A 139 7.56 -10.57 -2.76
CA TYR A 139 6.59 -9.48 -2.77
C TYR A 139 5.16 -9.98 -3.01
N CYS A 140 4.95 -10.91 -3.93
CA CYS A 140 3.62 -11.50 -4.16
C CYS A 140 3.05 -12.15 -2.90
N VAL A 141 3.87 -12.88 -2.14
CA VAL A 141 3.46 -13.44 -0.84
C VAL A 141 3.18 -12.33 0.18
N PHE A 142 4.02 -11.30 0.21
CA PHE A 142 3.80 -10.14 1.07
C PHE A 142 2.46 -9.47 0.74
N SER A 143 2.17 -9.21 -0.52
CA SER A 143 0.93 -8.58 -0.98
C SER A 143 -0.33 -9.34 -0.52
N MET A 144 -0.32 -10.66 -0.63
CA MET A 144 -1.41 -11.51 -0.11
C MET A 144 -1.60 -11.38 1.39
N LEU A 145 -0.52 -11.44 2.15
CA LEU A 145 -0.58 -11.50 3.62
C LEU A 145 -0.72 -10.12 4.25
N ASN A 146 -0.31 -9.05 3.58
CA ASN A 146 -0.50 -7.67 4.04
C ASN A 146 -1.97 -7.29 4.22
N THR A 147 -2.88 -8.02 3.57
CA THR A 147 -4.32 -7.92 3.82
C THR A 147 -4.67 -8.05 5.31
N VAL A 148 -3.99 -8.93 6.07
CA VAL A 148 -4.20 -9.06 7.52
C VAL A 148 -3.75 -7.80 8.26
N VAL A 149 -2.63 -7.19 7.82
CA VAL A 149 -2.13 -5.95 8.42
C VAL A 149 -3.17 -4.84 8.30
N TYR A 150 -3.83 -4.76 7.14
CA TYR A 150 -4.85 -3.75 6.85
C TYR A 150 -6.19 -4.03 7.51
N CYS A 151 -6.76 -5.24 7.34
CA CYS A 151 -8.15 -5.52 7.68
C CYS A 151 -8.48 -5.34 9.16
N ILE A 152 -7.53 -5.66 10.04
CA ILE A 152 -7.75 -5.59 11.48
C ILE A 152 -7.91 -4.15 11.96
N PRO A 153 -6.98 -3.19 11.68
CA PRO A 153 -7.19 -1.79 12.06
C PRO A 153 -8.36 -1.11 11.32
N ALA A 154 -8.61 -1.48 10.07
CA ALA A 154 -9.78 -1.00 9.35
C ALA A 154 -11.09 -1.42 10.05
N GLY A 155 -11.14 -2.64 10.58
CA GLY A 155 -12.22 -3.10 11.45
C GLY A 155 -12.32 -2.31 12.76
N TRP A 156 -11.20 -1.96 13.39
CA TRP A 156 -11.22 -1.17 14.63
C TRP A 156 -11.86 0.22 14.45
N LEU A 157 -11.66 0.85 13.28
CA LEU A 157 -12.11 2.20 13.00
C LEU A 157 -13.47 2.24 12.28
N TRP A 158 -13.73 1.30 11.39
CA TRP A 158 -14.87 1.38 10.47
C TRP A 158 -15.98 0.36 10.73
N ALA A 159 -15.67 -0.77 11.36
CA ALA A 159 -16.69 -1.77 11.67
C ALA A 159 -17.36 -1.52 13.02
N ASP A 160 -18.61 -1.98 13.17
CA ASP A 160 -19.41 -1.76 14.38
C ASP A 160 -18.85 -2.46 15.62
N HIS A 161 -18.11 -3.56 15.43
CA HIS A 161 -17.42 -4.24 16.51
C HIS A 161 -16.17 -3.50 17.01
N GLY A 162 -15.60 -2.59 16.20
CA GLY A 162 -14.30 -1.98 16.43
C GLY A 162 -14.21 -1.21 17.76
N PHE A 163 -13.19 -1.50 18.56
CA PHE A 163 -13.03 -0.84 19.85
C PHE A 163 -12.73 0.65 19.72
N LEU A 164 -11.96 1.07 18.71
CA LEU A 164 -11.68 2.49 18.45
C LEU A 164 -12.94 3.23 18.03
N ARG A 165 -13.76 2.63 17.18
CA ARG A 165 -15.07 3.17 16.79
C ARG A 165 -15.98 3.33 18.00
N LYS A 166 -16.07 2.31 18.87
CA LYS A 166 -16.87 2.36 20.10
C LYS A 166 -16.38 3.43 21.08
N LEU A 167 -15.08 3.67 21.13
CA LEU A 167 -14.50 4.79 21.88
C LEU A 167 -14.76 6.14 21.21
N GLY A 168 -15.19 6.14 19.94
CA GLY A 168 -15.51 7.30 19.13
C GLY A 168 -14.33 7.92 18.44
N ALA A 169 -13.33 7.12 18.09
CA ALA A 169 -12.34 7.52 17.11
C ALA A 169 -13.00 7.78 15.75
N LEU A 170 -12.49 8.77 15.05
CA LEU A 170 -12.99 9.16 13.74
C LEU A 170 -11.86 9.09 12.72
N ASP A 171 -12.08 8.30 11.68
CA ASP A 171 -11.25 8.23 10.49
C ASP A 171 -12.19 8.11 9.29
N PHE A 172 -12.53 9.25 8.70
CA PHE A 172 -13.59 9.28 7.68
C PHE A 172 -13.17 8.63 6.37
N ALA A 173 -11.96 8.95 5.90
CA ALA A 173 -11.48 8.54 4.57
C ALA A 173 -10.13 7.82 4.59
N GLY A 174 -9.65 7.38 5.75
CA GLY A 174 -8.51 6.48 5.84
C GLY A 174 -7.16 7.12 6.08
N SER A 175 -7.08 8.34 6.63
CA SER A 175 -5.79 8.90 7.06
C SER A 175 -5.07 7.96 8.04
N GLY A 176 -5.81 7.32 8.95
CA GLY A 176 -5.27 6.33 9.89
C GLY A 176 -5.14 4.95 9.29
N CYS A 177 -6.27 4.31 8.96
CA CYS A 177 -6.29 2.89 8.62
C CYS A 177 -5.74 2.56 7.21
N VAL A 178 -5.61 3.52 6.30
CA VAL A 178 -4.98 3.32 4.99
C VAL A 178 -3.59 3.96 4.96
N HIS A 179 -3.52 5.28 5.15
CA HIS A 179 -2.29 6.02 4.93
C HIS A 179 -1.27 5.87 6.06
N LEU A 180 -1.65 6.11 7.30
CA LEU A 180 -0.73 5.92 8.44
C LEU A 180 -0.27 4.46 8.53
N LEU A 181 -1.19 3.51 8.41
CA LEU A 181 -0.90 2.08 8.42
C LEU A 181 0.07 1.71 7.30
N GLY A 182 -0.25 2.05 6.04
CA GLY A 182 0.59 1.78 4.88
C GLY A 182 1.96 2.45 5.00
N GLY A 183 2.00 3.72 5.46
CA GLY A 183 3.24 4.47 5.64
C GLY A 183 4.15 3.91 6.75
N VAL A 184 3.59 3.42 7.86
CA VAL A 184 4.36 2.73 8.92
C VAL A 184 4.87 1.38 8.42
N SER A 185 4.03 0.63 7.70
CA SER A 185 4.45 -0.63 7.07
C SER A 185 5.58 -0.39 6.05
N ALA A 186 5.50 0.70 5.27
CA ALA A 186 6.53 1.13 4.34
C ALA A 186 7.85 1.47 5.07
N LEU A 187 7.78 2.17 6.20
CA LEU A 187 8.95 2.47 7.03
C LEU A 187 9.61 1.18 7.54
N VAL A 188 8.83 0.25 8.06
CA VAL A 188 9.36 -1.04 8.53
C VAL A 188 9.97 -1.83 7.39
N ALA A 189 9.34 -1.87 6.22
CA ALA A 189 9.87 -2.55 5.04
C ALA A 189 11.18 -1.91 4.54
N ALA A 190 11.26 -0.57 4.50
CA ALA A 190 12.48 0.14 4.14
C ALA A 190 13.63 -0.13 5.11
N MET A 191 13.35 -0.18 6.42
CA MET A 191 14.34 -0.52 7.46
C MET A 191 14.79 -1.99 7.36
N PHE A 192 13.84 -2.90 7.13
CA PHE A 192 14.07 -4.33 7.03
C PHE A 192 14.97 -4.69 5.83
N LEU A 193 14.69 -4.10 4.68
CA LEU A 193 15.44 -4.30 3.44
C LEU A 193 16.81 -3.59 3.46
N GLY A 194 16.93 -2.49 4.19
CA GLY A 194 18.07 -1.60 4.10
C GLY A 194 18.09 -0.76 2.81
N PRO A 195 19.09 0.11 2.62
CA PRO A 195 19.18 0.98 1.46
C PRO A 195 19.50 0.21 0.18
N ARG A 196 19.08 0.74 -0.97
CA ARG A 196 19.46 0.26 -2.30
C ARG A 196 20.97 0.31 -2.47
N THR A 197 21.49 -0.58 -3.26
CA THR A 197 22.92 -0.66 -3.55
C THR A 197 23.45 0.69 -4.06
N ASN A 198 24.56 1.15 -3.51
CA ASN A 198 25.23 2.42 -3.81
C ASN A 198 24.33 3.68 -3.61
N ARG A 199 23.23 3.60 -2.85
CA ARG A 199 22.29 4.73 -2.65
C ARG A 199 22.97 5.96 -2.08
N TYR A 200 23.91 5.78 -1.15
CA TYR A 200 24.63 6.86 -0.48
C TYR A 200 26.08 7.04 -0.94
N GLU A 201 26.54 6.23 -1.89
CA GLU A 201 27.93 6.27 -2.39
C GLU A 201 28.05 7.04 -3.70
N THR A 202 27.02 7.00 -4.54
CA THR A 202 26.99 7.66 -5.84
C THR A 202 25.85 8.67 -5.93
N LYS A 203 26.03 9.73 -6.72
CA LYS A 203 24.90 10.62 -7.08
C LYS A 203 23.97 9.85 -8.02
N ARG A 204 22.86 9.36 -7.51
CA ARG A 204 21.80 8.79 -8.34
C ARG A 204 21.01 9.90 -9.01
N ALA A 205 20.44 9.59 -10.17
CA ALA A 205 19.38 10.40 -10.77
C ALA A 205 18.21 10.48 -9.78
N VAL A 206 17.64 11.66 -9.65
CA VAL A 206 16.52 11.91 -8.72
C VAL A 206 15.26 11.16 -9.16
N LEU A 207 15.08 11.01 -10.48
CA LEU A 207 13.95 10.31 -11.09
C LEU A 207 14.44 9.46 -12.26
N GLY A 208 13.83 8.27 -12.43
CA GLY A 208 14.00 7.43 -13.61
C GLY A 208 13.23 7.99 -14.81
N ASN A 209 11.94 8.28 -14.62
CA ASN A 209 11.06 8.78 -15.66
C ASN A 209 10.16 9.92 -15.16
N PRO A 210 10.58 11.19 -15.32
CA PRO A 210 9.81 12.35 -14.87
C PRO A 210 8.38 12.44 -15.46
N ILE A 211 8.18 11.91 -16.68
CA ILE A 211 6.87 11.93 -17.33
C ILE A 211 5.90 11.02 -16.57
N ASN A 212 6.33 9.81 -16.22
CA ASN A 212 5.52 8.88 -15.45
C ASN A 212 5.17 9.46 -14.06
N VAL A 213 6.11 10.14 -13.39
CA VAL A 213 5.84 10.83 -12.13
C VAL A 213 4.73 11.85 -12.27
N VAL A 214 4.81 12.68 -13.32
CA VAL A 214 3.81 13.73 -13.57
C VAL A 214 2.46 13.10 -13.92
N GLN A 215 2.43 12.09 -14.79
CA GLN A 215 1.19 11.39 -15.16
C GLN A 215 0.56 10.69 -13.95
N GLY A 216 1.37 10.01 -13.14
CA GLY A 216 0.92 9.37 -11.90
C GLY A 216 0.33 10.39 -10.92
N ALA A 217 1.03 11.50 -10.70
CA ALA A 217 0.55 12.59 -9.86
C ALA A 217 -0.76 13.20 -10.38
N PHE A 218 -0.90 13.40 -11.69
CA PHE A 218 -2.17 13.89 -12.26
C PHE A 218 -3.29 12.88 -12.14
N THR A 219 -3.02 11.60 -12.26
CA THR A 219 -4.03 10.55 -12.07
C THR A 219 -4.49 10.50 -10.62
N LEU A 220 -3.57 10.72 -9.67
CA LEU A 220 -3.87 10.80 -8.24
C LEU A 220 -4.52 12.15 -7.85
N CYS A 221 -4.11 13.24 -8.52
CA CYS A 221 -4.47 14.61 -8.20
C CYS A 221 -4.92 15.36 -9.45
N TYR A 222 -6.18 15.33 -9.80
CA TYR A 222 -6.71 15.89 -11.05
C TYR A 222 -6.51 17.40 -11.29
N PHE A 223 -5.92 18.14 -10.35
CA PHE A 223 -5.76 19.60 -10.48
C PHE A 223 -4.50 20.12 -9.81
N MET A 224 -3.42 20.47 -10.54
CA MET A 224 -2.59 21.65 -10.26
C MET A 224 -1.47 21.90 -11.29
N HIS A 225 -1.20 23.18 -11.60
CA HIS A 225 -0.21 23.67 -12.55
C HIS A 225 0.87 24.50 -11.83
N GLN A 226 2.14 24.23 -12.01
CA GLN A 226 3.28 25.10 -12.36
C GLN A 226 4.66 24.56 -11.92
N LYS A 227 5.77 25.02 -12.57
CA LYS A 227 7.17 24.56 -12.48
C LYS A 227 7.74 24.54 -11.07
N VAL A 228 8.00 23.34 -10.53
CA VAL A 228 8.71 23.11 -9.25
C VAL A 228 9.52 21.81 -9.41
N LEU A 229 10.49 21.55 -8.53
CA LEU A 229 11.17 20.26 -8.45
C LEU A 229 10.12 19.16 -8.23
N ILE A 230 9.96 18.32 -9.27
CA ILE A 230 8.77 17.48 -9.42
C ILE A 230 8.54 16.53 -8.23
N PRO A 231 9.55 15.78 -7.69
CA PRO A 231 9.27 14.82 -6.63
C PRO A 231 8.85 15.49 -5.32
N GLU A 232 9.53 16.56 -4.92
CA GLU A 232 9.23 17.25 -3.66
C GLU A 232 7.88 17.94 -3.73
N PHE A 233 7.54 18.52 -4.87
CA PHE A 233 6.23 19.13 -5.10
C PHE A 233 5.11 18.08 -5.11
N VAL A 234 5.28 16.98 -5.82
CA VAL A 234 4.29 15.89 -5.88
C VAL A 234 4.07 15.30 -4.48
N ASN A 235 5.15 15.00 -3.76
CA ASN A 235 5.04 14.47 -2.41
C ASN A 235 4.39 15.46 -1.43
N ALA A 236 4.66 16.76 -1.58
CA ALA A 236 4.01 17.80 -0.77
C ALA A 236 2.50 17.90 -1.06
N VAL A 237 2.10 17.83 -2.34
CA VAL A 237 0.68 17.83 -2.74
C VAL A 237 -0.01 16.57 -2.25
N LEU A 238 0.59 15.39 -2.43
CA LEU A 238 0.04 14.12 -1.95
C LEU A 238 -0.09 14.12 -0.42
N ALA A 239 0.92 14.59 0.31
CA ALA A 239 0.85 14.68 1.76
C ALA A 239 -0.22 15.66 2.25
N ALA A 240 -0.41 16.78 1.54
CA ALA A 240 -1.52 17.70 1.82
C ALA A 240 -2.86 17.01 1.62
N LEU A 241 -3.05 16.26 0.53
CA LEU A 241 -4.26 15.50 0.25
C LEU A 241 -4.51 14.42 1.29
N VAL A 242 -3.49 13.62 1.63
CA VAL A 242 -3.58 12.59 2.69
C VAL A 242 -4.01 13.21 4.02
N SER A 243 -3.46 14.36 4.37
CA SER A 243 -3.78 15.08 5.61
C SER A 243 -5.20 15.63 5.62
N VAL A 244 -5.75 15.95 4.45
CA VAL A 244 -7.09 16.54 4.29
C VAL A 244 -8.16 15.48 4.01
N THR A 245 -7.80 14.22 3.73
CA THR A 245 -8.79 13.17 3.47
C THR A 245 -9.77 12.98 4.62
N ASP A 246 -9.35 13.21 5.86
CA ASP A 246 -10.23 13.13 7.03
C ASP A 246 -11.03 14.40 7.30
N VAL A 247 -10.87 15.42 6.47
CA VAL A 247 -11.29 16.77 6.78
C VAL A 247 -12.11 17.39 5.63
N TYR A 248 -13.41 17.71 5.81
CA TYR A 248 -14.31 18.23 4.76
C TYR A 248 -15.03 19.56 5.02
N SER A 249 -15.23 20.36 3.95
CA SER A 249 -15.92 21.64 3.95
C SER A 249 -17.39 21.51 3.50
N HIS A 250 -18.22 22.33 4.14
CA HIS A 250 -19.67 22.38 3.98
C HIS A 250 -20.12 23.03 2.65
N LYS A 251 -21.12 22.42 2.03
CA LYS A 251 -21.96 22.81 0.89
C LYS A 251 -21.48 22.41 -0.50
N ASN A 252 -22.28 21.51 -1.05
CA ASN A 252 -22.39 21.06 -2.43
C ASN A 252 -21.40 20.01 -2.93
N TRP A 253 -21.91 18.75 -2.92
CA TRP A 253 -21.68 17.71 -3.94
C TRP A 253 -20.27 17.58 -4.53
N VAL A 254 -19.71 16.43 -4.37
CA VAL A 254 -18.51 15.86 -4.99
C VAL A 254 -17.27 15.90 -4.11
N THR A 255 -16.86 14.69 -3.75
CA THR A 255 -15.64 14.19 -3.12
C THR A 255 -15.62 14.10 -1.61
N ALA A 256 -15.51 12.86 -1.20
CA ALA A 256 -15.32 12.41 0.16
C ALA A 256 -14.02 12.94 0.77
N GLY A 257 -14.13 13.62 1.84
CA GLY A 257 -13.05 14.10 2.67
C GLY A 257 -13.38 15.49 3.17
N SER A 258 -13.41 15.71 4.45
CA SER A 258 -13.63 17.00 5.10
C SER A 258 -15.11 17.38 5.35
N ALA A 259 -15.96 16.46 5.83
CA ALA A 259 -17.34 16.81 6.22
C ALA A 259 -17.43 17.79 7.39
N PHE A 260 -16.30 18.15 8.02
CA PHE A 260 -16.30 18.72 9.36
C PHE A 260 -15.40 19.93 9.57
N LEU A 261 -14.67 20.40 8.54
CA LEU A 261 -13.86 21.60 8.62
C LEU A 261 -14.36 22.72 7.72
N SER A 262 -14.04 23.94 8.10
CA SER A 262 -14.14 25.09 7.19
C SER A 262 -13.07 24.99 6.10
N THR A 263 -13.31 25.65 4.96
CA THR A 263 -12.35 25.71 3.85
C THR A 263 -10.97 26.22 4.28
N LEU A 264 -10.91 27.21 5.17
CA LEU A 264 -9.65 27.75 5.67
C LEU A 264 -8.89 26.75 6.56
N GLU A 265 -9.60 25.99 7.38
CA GLU A 265 -9.01 24.93 8.20
C GLU A 265 -8.49 23.79 7.34
N ALA A 266 -9.24 23.38 6.29
CA ALA A 266 -8.78 22.39 5.35
C ALA A 266 -7.49 22.82 4.63
N LEU A 267 -7.42 24.08 4.19
CA LEU A 267 -6.20 24.65 3.61
C LEU A 267 -5.04 24.65 4.62
N PHE A 268 -5.29 25.02 5.87
CA PHE A 268 -4.28 25.00 6.92
C PHE A 268 -3.77 23.58 7.22
N VAL A 269 -4.68 22.62 7.36
CA VAL A 269 -4.34 21.21 7.60
C VAL A 269 -3.52 20.64 6.44
N GLY A 270 -3.94 20.87 5.20
CA GLY A 270 -3.19 20.44 4.02
C GLY A 270 -1.82 21.07 3.91
N PHE A 271 -1.72 22.39 4.12
CA PHE A 271 -0.45 23.13 4.10
C PHE A 271 0.53 22.61 5.18
N LEU A 272 0.04 22.43 6.41
CA LEU A 272 0.88 21.93 7.49
C LEU A 272 1.29 20.47 7.27
N GLY A 273 0.40 19.63 6.74
CA GLY A 273 0.72 18.25 6.34
C GLY A 273 1.82 18.19 5.28
N ALA A 274 1.74 19.03 4.25
CA ALA A 274 2.78 19.15 3.23
C ALA A 274 4.12 19.61 3.84
N LEU A 275 4.08 20.61 4.72
CA LEU A 275 5.29 21.16 5.37
C LEU A 275 5.98 20.12 6.27
N LEU A 276 5.21 19.36 7.04
CA LEU A 276 5.73 18.28 7.89
C LEU A 276 6.35 17.17 7.04
N SER A 277 5.65 16.71 6.01
CA SER A 277 6.11 15.64 5.12
C SER A 277 7.37 16.03 4.34
N ALA A 278 7.51 17.28 3.91
CA ALA A 278 8.68 17.77 3.19
C ALA A 278 10.00 17.68 3.98
N ARG A 279 9.94 17.55 5.31
CA ARG A 279 11.13 17.43 6.18
C ARG A 279 11.58 15.98 6.36
N VAL A 280 10.70 15.02 6.09
CA VAL A 280 10.93 13.60 6.37
C VAL A 280 12.00 12.95 5.49
N PRO A 281 12.08 13.19 4.17
CA PRO A 281 13.12 12.58 3.35
C PRO A 281 14.53 12.90 3.85
N ALA A 282 14.79 14.17 4.22
CA ALA A 282 16.08 14.56 4.78
C ALA A 282 16.38 13.89 6.14
N LEU A 283 15.37 13.60 6.94
CA LEU A 283 15.51 12.87 8.20
C LEU A 283 15.82 11.38 7.93
N LEU A 284 15.08 10.75 7.03
CA LEU A 284 15.30 9.35 6.63
C LEU A 284 16.70 9.16 6.03
N ASP A 285 17.14 10.06 5.17
CA ASP A 285 18.49 10.03 4.60
C ASP A 285 19.58 10.11 5.68
N ARG A 286 19.42 10.95 6.71
CA ARG A 286 20.34 11.01 7.86
C ARG A 286 20.38 9.71 8.64
N MET A 287 19.25 9.00 8.72
CA MET A 287 19.13 7.70 9.36
C MET A 287 19.54 6.53 8.44
N ARG A 288 19.92 6.82 7.19
CA ARG A 288 20.19 5.84 6.12
C ARG A 288 19.02 4.88 5.86
N ILE A 289 17.80 5.40 5.95
CA ILE A 289 16.59 4.70 5.58
C ILE A 289 16.23 5.16 4.16
N ASP A 290 16.24 4.24 3.21
CA ASP A 290 16.00 4.53 1.80
C ASP A 290 14.53 4.29 1.46
N ASP A 291 13.81 5.37 1.23
CA ASP A 291 12.42 5.40 0.76
C ASP A 291 12.39 5.96 -0.68
N PRO A 292 12.37 5.09 -1.70
CA PRO A 292 12.54 5.49 -3.10
C PRO A 292 11.50 6.48 -3.62
N VAL A 293 10.27 6.37 -3.13
CA VAL A 293 9.12 7.14 -3.66
C VAL A 293 8.58 8.16 -2.66
N GLY A 294 9.11 8.21 -1.44
CA GLY A 294 8.63 9.09 -0.38
C GLY A 294 7.36 8.59 0.30
N ALA A 295 7.09 7.29 0.28
CA ALA A 295 5.89 6.69 0.86
C ALA A 295 5.75 6.99 2.36
N VAL A 296 6.84 6.92 3.11
CA VAL A 296 6.86 7.24 4.55
C VAL A 296 6.51 8.71 4.80
N ALA A 297 7.12 9.60 4.02
CA ALA A 297 6.89 11.04 4.16
C ALA A 297 5.44 11.41 3.89
N VAL A 298 4.88 10.91 2.80
CA VAL A 298 3.52 11.22 2.36
C VAL A 298 2.50 10.54 3.27
N HIS A 299 2.63 9.24 3.48
CA HIS A 299 1.55 8.44 4.06
C HIS A 299 1.67 8.28 5.58
N ALA A 300 2.85 8.01 6.13
CA ALA A 300 2.97 7.92 7.60
C ALA A 300 2.77 9.28 8.26
N VAL A 301 3.46 10.31 7.79
CA VAL A 301 3.40 11.64 8.41
C VAL A 301 2.13 12.38 8.03
N GLY A 302 1.74 12.37 6.75
CA GLY A 302 0.48 12.96 6.29
C GLY A 302 -0.73 12.30 6.96
N GLY A 303 -0.73 10.95 7.04
CA GLY A 303 -1.79 10.19 7.70
C GLY A 303 -1.87 10.44 9.21
N ALA A 304 -0.73 10.48 9.90
CA ALA A 304 -0.67 10.85 11.32
C ALA A 304 -1.26 12.25 11.56
N TRP A 305 -0.82 13.23 10.77
CA TRP A 305 -1.32 14.59 10.89
C TRP A 305 -2.82 14.68 10.56
N GLY A 306 -3.30 13.97 9.52
CA GLY A 306 -4.73 13.90 9.20
C GLY A 306 -5.55 13.39 10.37
N LEU A 307 -5.12 12.27 10.96
CA LEU A 307 -5.80 11.66 12.12
C LEU A 307 -5.84 12.62 13.34
N PHE A 308 -4.74 13.32 13.64
CA PHE A 308 -4.73 14.29 14.72
C PHE A 308 -5.53 15.55 14.40
N SER A 309 -5.57 15.99 13.14
CA SER A 309 -6.30 17.18 12.72
C SER A 309 -7.81 17.05 12.99
N VAL A 310 -8.36 15.85 12.89
CA VAL A 310 -9.75 15.54 13.29
C VAL A 310 -9.95 15.86 14.77
N GLY A 311 -9.06 15.39 15.63
CA GLY A 311 -9.14 15.68 17.08
C GLY A 311 -9.01 17.14 17.44
N LEU A 312 -8.41 17.95 16.57
CA LEU A 312 -8.19 19.39 16.79
C LEU A 312 -9.33 20.26 16.24
N PHE A 313 -9.79 19.98 15.02
CA PHE A 313 -10.57 20.95 14.24
C PHE A 313 -12.00 20.52 13.92
N ILE A 314 -12.39 19.25 14.10
CA ILE A 314 -13.73 18.77 13.73
C ILE A 314 -14.83 19.58 14.43
N ASP A 315 -15.88 19.92 13.70
CA ASP A 315 -17.11 20.49 14.24
C ASP A 315 -18.29 19.58 13.95
N THR A 316 -19.35 19.69 14.73
CA THR A 316 -20.59 18.95 14.51
C THR A 316 -21.24 19.37 13.20
N SER A 317 -21.66 18.39 12.40
CA SER A 317 -22.42 18.62 11.20
C SER A 317 -23.79 17.93 11.29
N PRO A 318 -24.89 18.67 11.20
CA PRO A 318 -26.23 18.07 11.15
C PRO A 318 -26.42 17.13 9.94
N ALA A 319 -25.57 17.28 8.91
CA ALA A 319 -25.61 16.44 7.71
C ALA A 319 -25.00 15.05 7.91
N LEU A 320 -24.29 14.83 9.03
CA LEU A 320 -23.60 13.57 9.32
C LEU A 320 -23.88 13.12 10.76
N PRO A 321 -25.11 12.70 11.05
CA PRO A 321 -25.54 12.33 12.40
C PRO A 321 -24.79 11.11 12.98
N TYR A 322 -24.09 10.36 12.14
CA TYR A 322 -23.37 9.14 12.54
C TYR A 322 -22.19 9.36 13.51
N TYR A 323 -21.70 10.59 13.63
CA TYR A 323 -20.53 10.91 14.45
C TYR A 323 -20.87 11.59 15.77
N GLY A 324 -22.16 11.77 16.07
CA GLY A 324 -22.63 12.39 17.31
C GLY A 324 -22.22 13.87 17.45
N ASP A 325 -22.31 14.40 18.65
CA ASP A 325 -22.02 15.81 18.97
C ASP A 325 -20.54 16.06 19.33
N ARG A 326 -19.63 15.24 18.83
CA ARG A 326 -18.21 15.37 19.20
C ARG A 326 -17.55 16.48 18.41
N LYS A 327 -16.88 17.36 19.16
CA LYS A 327 -16.11 18.49 18.61
C LYS A 327 -14.64 18.33 18.89
N GLY A 328 -13.81 18.86 18.00
CA GLY A 328 -12.38 18.97 18.20
C GLY A 328 -12.02 20.00 19.29
N LEU A 329 -10.77 19.95 19.71
CA LEU A 329 -10.24 20.80 20.76
C LEU A 329 -10.52 22.30 20.49
N PHE A 330 -10.26 22.78 19.27
CA PHE A 330 -10.45 24.19 18.90
C PHE A 330 -11.90 24.57 18.62
N LYS A 331 -12.81 23.62 18.64
CA LYS A 331 -14.27 23.81 18.51
C LYS A 331 -15.03 23.69 19.84
N GLY A 332 -14.29 23.67 20.94
CA GLY A 332 -14.89 23.60 22.29
C GLY A 332 -15.20 22.17 22.77
N GLY A 333 -14.75 21.12 22.06
CA GLY A 333 -14.96 19.73 22.44
C GLY A 333 -14.02 19.21 23.55
N GLY A 334 -13.06 20.02 23.99
CA GLY A 334 -12.07 19.60 24.97
C GLY A 334 -11.07 18.58 24.42
N VAL A 335 -10.27 17.97 25.29
CA VAL A 335 -9.20 17.03 24.91
C VAL A 335 -9.70 15.60 24.64
N GLY A 336 -10.97 15.30 24.87
CA GLY A 336 -11.49 13.93 24.81
C GLY A 336 -11.31 13.27 23.45
N LEU A 337 -11.76 13.92 22.37
CA LEU A 337 -11.60 13.38 21.03
C LEU A 337 -10.12 13.30 20.61
N LEU A 338 -9.31 14.32 20.94
CA LEU A 338 -7.89 14.30 20.65
C LEU A 338 -7.18 13.12 21.34
N ALA A 339 -7.55 12.80 22.57
CA ALA A 339 -7.01 11.65 23.28
C ALA A 339 -7.39 10.31 22.62
N VAL A 340 -8.62 10.19 22.12
CA VAL A 340 -9.08 8.99 21.39
C VAL A 340 -8.36 8.87 20.04
N GLN A 341 -8.16 9.97 19.32
CA GLN A 341 -7.35 9.98 18.09
C GLN A 341 -5.89 9.59 18.37
N GLY A 342 -5.33 10.05 19.50
CA GLY A 342 -4.00 9.63 19.97
C GLY A 342 -3.92 8.13 20.26
N LEU A 343 -4.96 7.55 20.85
CA LEU A 343 -5.06 6.10 21.07
C LEU A 343 -5.16 5.35 19.74
N ALA A 344 -5.96 5.86 18.79
CA ALA A 344 -6.05 5.28 17.45
C ALA A 344 -4.69 5.32 16.73
N PHE A 345 -3.99 6.45 16.77
CA PHE A 345 -2.63 6.58 16.23
C PHE A 345 -1.69 5.52 16.82
N LEU A 346 -1.61 5.41 18.14
CA LEU A 346 -0.73 4.45 18.80
C LEU A 346 -1.10 3.00 18.44
N SER A 347 -2.38 2.67 18.44
CA SER A 347 -2.86 1.33 18.10
C SER A 347 -2.49 0.93 16.69
N ILE A 348 -2.67 1.84 15.71
CA ILE A 348 -2.35 1.60 14.31
C ILE A 348 -0.83 1.47 14.13
N VAL A 349 -0.03 2.38 14.69
CA VAL A 349 1.44 2.36 14.57
C VAL A 349 2.01 1.07 15.16
N LEU A 350 1.58 0.70 16.36
CA LEU A 350 2.05 -0.53 17.01
C LEU A 350 1.66 -1.77 16.23
N TRP A 351 0.40 -1.86 15.80
CA TRP A 351 -0.08 -2.99 15.03
C TRP A 351 0.66 -3.11 13.70
N SER A 352 0.63 -2.06 12.87
CA SER A 352 1.26 -2.10 11.54
C SER A 352 2.76 -2.32 11.64
N GLY A 353 3.42 -1.68 12.60
CA GLY A 353 4.87 -1.85 12.79
C GLY A 353 5.26 -3.27 13.19
N VAL A 354 4.61 -3.81 14.21
CA VAL A 354 4.92 -5.15 14.72
C VAL A 354 4.53 -6.24 13.74
N VAL A 355 3.30 -6.17 13.21
CA VAL A 355 2.80 -7.24 12.33
C VAL A 355 3.53 -7.25 11.00
N THR A 356 3.84 -6.08 10.41
CA THR A 356 4.65 -6.02 9.20
C THR A 356 6.05 -6.57 9.43
N PHE A 357 6.70 -6.25 10.55
CA PHE A 357 8.02 -6.81 10.87
C PHE A 357 7.98 -8.34 11.00
N ILE A 358 6.98 -8.88 11.71
CA ILE A 358 6.79 -10.34 11.83
C ILE A 358 6.55 -10.95 10.45
N LEU A 359 5.67 -10.36 9.65
CA LEU A 359 5.33 -10.85 8.33
C LEU A 359 6.56 -10.90 7.41
N LEU A 360 7.34 -9.82 7.33
CA LEU A 360 8.56 -9.78 6.54
C LEU A 360 9.60 -10.79 7.05
N SER A 361 9.71 -10.94 8.37
CA SER A 361 10.64 -11.92 8.96
C SER A 361 10.25 -13.36 8.63
N LEU A 362 8.94 -13.67 8.65
CA LEU A 362 8.42 -14.99 8.27
C LEU A 362 8.64 -15.27 6.77
N ILE A 363 8.31 -14.32 5.92
CA ILE A 363 8.53 -14.48 4.46
C ILE A 363 10.03 -14.68 4.19
N ASN A 364 10.90 -13.86 4.79
CA ASN A 364 12.34 -13.93 4.54
C ASN A 364 12.97 -15.24 5.01
N LYS A 365 12.32 -15.97 5.92
CA LYS A 365 12.77 -17.30 6.37
C LYS A 365 12.59 -18.37 5.27
N PHE A 366 11.59 -18.20 4.40
CA PHE A 366 11.25 -19.18 3.36
C PHE A 366 11.61 -18.70 1.95
N LEU A 367 11.50 -17.39 1.73
CA LEU A 367 11.78 -16.73 0.46
C LEU A 367 12.64 -15.48 0.74
N PRO A 368 13.88 -15.38 0.22
CA PRO A 368 14.69 -14.18 0.43
C PRO A 368 13.95 -12.97 -0.14
N ILE A 369 13.64 -12.01 0.75
CA ILE A 369 12.89 -10.81 0.33
C ILE A 369 13.79 -9.89 -0.48
N ARG A 370 15.04 -9.71 -0.08
CA ARG A 370 15.97 -8.83 -0.78
C ARG A 370 16.69 -9.57 -1.91
N MET A 371 16.74 -8.93 -3.05
CA MET A 371 17.55 -9.34 -4.20
C MET A 371 19.03 -9.36 -3.84
N THR A 372 19.80 -10.21 -4.51
CA THR A 372 21.26 -10.20 -4.39
C THR A 372 21.84 -8.92 -4.98
N LEU A 373 23.09 -8.61 -4.61
CA LEU A 373 23.79 -7.44 -5.16
C LEU A 373 23.82 -7.45 -6.70
N ALA A 374 24.05 -8.62 -7.30
CA ALA A 374 24.12 -8.76 -8.74
C ALA A 374 22.75 -8.51 -9.41
N GLU A 375 21.70 -9.07 -8.85
CA GLU A 375 20.30 -8.88 -9.33
C GLU A 375 19.89 -7.43 -9.20
N GLU A 376 20.15 -6.79 -8.07
CA GLU A 376 19.84 -5.39 -7.83
C GLU A 376 20.61 -4.45 -8.80
N MET A 377 21.87 -4.77 -9.13
CA MET A 377 22.65 -4.00 -10.09
C MET A 377 22.23 -4.22 -11.54
N LEU A 378 21.75 -5.40 -11.90
CA LEU A 378 21.24 -5.71 -13.24
C LEU A 378 19.83 -5.17 -13.46
N GLY A 379 19.10 -4.91 -12.37
CA GLY A 379 17.74 -4.40 -12.39
C GLY A 379 16.68 -5.50 -12.46
N ALA A 380 15.58 -5.25 -11.76
CA ALA A 380 14.51 -6.23 -11.60
C ALA A 380 13.77 -6.55 -12.91
N ASP A 381 13.67 -5.60 -13.84
CA ASP A 381 13.03 -5.82 -15.14
C ASP A 381 13.78 -6.89 -15.95
N PHE A 382 15.11 -6.88 -15.89
CA PHE A 382 15.91 -7.88 -16.57
C PHE A 382 15.86 -9.23 -15.84
N VAL A 383 16.07 -9.21 -14.52
CA VAL A 383 16.21 -10.43 -13.72
C VAL A 383 14.87 -11.18 -13.57
N GLU A 384 13.81 -10.45 -13.26
CA GLU A 384 12.50 -11.03 -12.91
C GLU A 384 11.58 -11.21 -14.13
N HIS A 385 11.73 -10.35 -15.14
CA HIS A 385 10.81 -10.30 -16.29
C HIS A 385 11.49 -10.53 -17.64
N GLY A 386 12.83 -10.64 -17.69
CA GLY A 386 13.58 -10.85 -18.92
C GLY A 386 13.59 -9.62 -19.87
N ILE A 387 13.26 -8.44 -19.35
CA ILE A 387 13.14 -7.21 -20.15
C ILE A 387 14.47 -6.47 -20.16
N ARG A 388 14.99 -6.16 -21.36
CA ARG A 388 16.15 -5.32 -21.56
C ARG A 388 15.74 -3.92 -21.99
N HIS A 389 16.39 -2.95 -21.41
CA HIS A 389 16.25 -1.54 -21.81
C HIS A 389 17.42 -1.15 -22.71
N ASP A 390 17.13 -0.67 -23.91
CA ASP A 390 18.16 -0.33 -24.93
C ASP A 390 19.12 0.77 -24.47
N ASN A 391 18.66 1.63 -23.57
CA ASN A 391 19.46 2.72 -23.01
C ASN A 391 20.35 2.31 -21.84
N CYS A 392 20.32 1.04 -21.41
CA CYS A 392 21.08 0.53 -20.28
C CYS A 392 22.26 -0.33 -20.77
N ASP A 393 23.49 0.12 -20.46
CA ASP A 393 24.70 -0.64 -20.79
C ASP A 393 24.97 -1.70 -19.71
N TYR A 394 24.43 -2.89 -19.93
CA TYR A 394 24.65 -4.05 -19.04
C TYR A 394 26.10 -4.52 -19.02
N SER A 395 26.93 -4.17 -20.04
CA SER A 395 28.34 -4.55 -20.08
C SER A 395 29.13 -3.81 -19.00
N VAL A 396 28.82 -2.53 -18.76
CA VAL A 396 29.41 -1.73 -17.68
C VAL A 396 29.02 -2.31 -16.31
N THR A 397 27.76 -2.71 -16.15
CA THR A 397 27.29 -3.34 -14.92
C THR A 397 28.03 -4.66 -14.65
N LEU A 398 28.15 -5.50 -15.65
CA LEU A 398 28.88 -6.78 -15.55
C LEU A 398 30.36 -6.57 -15.22
N GLN A 399 31.00 -5.55 -15.79
CA GLN A 399 32.39 -5.19 -15.48
C GLN A 399 32.51 -4.73 -14.01
N SER A 400 31.60 -3.87 -13.55
CA SER A 400 31.58 -3.40 -12.17
C SER A 400 31.37 -4.55 -11.16
N LEU A 401 30.56 -5.55 -11.51
CA LEU A 401 30.38 -6.77 -10.69
C LEU A 401 31.67 -7.57 -10.61
N LYS A 402 32.40 -7.73 -11.72
CA LYS A 402 33.75 -8.39 -11.73
C LYS A 402 34.73 -7.66 -10.85
N GLU A 403 34.78 -6.33 -10.92
CA GLU A 403 35.68 -5.50 -10.10
C GLU A 403 35.35 -5.64 -8.59
N LYS A 404 34.10 -5.90 -8.25
CA LYS A 404 33.67 -6.19 -6.87
C LYS A 404 33.90 -7.66 -6.46
N GLY A 405 34.57 -8.46 -7.28
CA GLY A 405 34.90 -9.87 -6.99
C GLY A 405 33.68 -10.81 -7.08
N ILE A 406 32.58 -10.37 -7.71
CA ILE A 406 31.40 -11.21 -7.91
C ILE A 406 31.63 -12.10 -9.12
N ALA A 407 31.42 -13.41 -8.98
CA ALA A 407 31.59 -14.39 -10.04
C ALA A 407 30.52 -14.20 -11.15
N VAL A 408 30.83 -13.33 -12.09
CA VAL A 408 29.93 -13.00 -13.22
C VAL A 408 29.71 -14.20 -14.15
N ASP A 409 30.65 -15.15 -14.13
CA ASP A 409 30.58 -16.37 -14.95
C ASP A 409 29.40 -17.29 -14.50
N LYS A 410 28.95 -17.13 -13.26
CA LYS A 410 27.81 -17.86 -12.71
C LYS A 410 26.49 -17.14 -12.95
N LEU A 411 26.51 -15.90 -13.45
CA LEU A 411 25.29 -15.18 -13.77
C LEU A 411 24.73 -15.68 -15.12
N PRO A 412 23.43 -15.90 -15.24
CA PRO A 412 22.83 -16.24 -16.53
C PRO A 412 23.13 -15.15 -17.57
N ARG A 413 23.60 -15.57 -18.75
CA ARG A 413 23.92 -14.65 -19.88
C ARG A 413 22.75 -14.43 -20.82
N THR A 414 21.58 -14.85 -20.45
CA THR A 414 20.37 -14.84 -21.25
C THR A 414 19.26 -14.09 -20.55
N ALA A 415 18.34 -13.53 -21.30
CA ALA A 415 17.06 -13.00 -20.81
C ALA A 415 16.00 -14.12 -20.62
N ASP A 416 16.38 -15.39 -20.79
CA ASP A 416 15.48 -16.52 -20.57
C ASP A 416 15.16 -16.64 -19.07
N ARG A 417 13.88 -16.42 -18.75
CA ARG A 417 13.37 -16.47 -17.39
C ARG A 417 13.61 -17.81 -16.72
N ALA A 418 13.47 -18.91 -17.45
CA ALA A 418 13.66 -20.25 -16.89
C ALA A 418 15.09 -20.45 -16.37
N VAL A 419 16.08 -19.86 -17.03
CA VAL A 419 17.48 -19.91 -16.62
C VAL A 419 17.72 -19.05 -15.38
N TRP A 420 17.06 -17.90 -15.29
CA TRP A 420 17.13 -17.03 -14.10
C TRP A 420 16.38 -17.63 -12.92
N ASP A 421 15.20 -18.21 -13.12
CA ASP A 421 14.43 -18.90 -12.07
C ASP A 421 15.26 -20.08 -11.50
N GLN A 422 15.95 -20.84 -12.35
CA GLN A 422 16.87 -21.89 -11.91
C GLN A 422 18.03 -21.30 -11.10
N TYR A 423 18.69 -20.27 -11.59
CA TYR A 423 19.79 -19.59 -10.90
C TYR A 423 19.38 -19.07 -9.53
N ILE A 424 18.21 -18.41 -9.45
CA ILE A 424 17.66 -17.88 -8.20
C ILE A 424 17.35 -19.02 -7.23
N CYS A 425 16.77 -20.11 -7.70
CA CYS A 425 16.47 -21.27 -6.87
C CYS A 425 17.76 -21.96 -6.33
N GLU A 426 18.76 -22.12 -7.17
CA GLU A 426 20.06 -22.65 -6.75
C GLU A 426 20.69 -21.76 -5.68
N ARG A 427 20.66 -20.43 -5.85
CA ARG A 427 21.16 -19.47 -4.87
C ARG A 427 20.36 -19.47 -3.58
N PHE A 428 19.03 -19.62 -3.67
CA PHE A 428 18.18 -19.77 -2.49
C PHE A 428 18.55 -21.01 -1.67
N LEU A 429 18.74 -22.14 -2.32
CA LEU A 429 19.17 -23.38 -1.67
C LEU A 429 20.58 -23.27 -1.08
N GLU A 430 21.51 -22.57 -1.76
CA GLU A 430 22.85 -22.30 -1.25
C GLU A 430 22.84 -21.39 0.00
N SER A 431 21.97 -20.39 0.01
CA SER A 431 21.87 -19.44 1.14
C SER A 431 21.12 -20.00 2.35
N ASN A 432 20.38 -21.09 2.18
CA ASN A 432 19.58 -21.74 3.21
C ASN A 432 20.02 -23.21 3.40
N GLU A 433 21.26 -23.42 3.86
CA GLU A 433 21.80 -24.78 4.11
C GLU A 433 20.88 -25.62 4.99
N GLY A 434 20.20 -25.02 5.96
CA GLY A 434 19.22 -25.71 6.81
C GLY A 434 18.00 -26.24 6.03
N LEU A 435 17.53 -25.53 5.02
CA LEU A 435 16.45 -25.99 4.15
C LEU A 435 16.94 -27.05 3.18
N ARG A 436 18.15 -26.87 2.64
CA ARG A 436 18.79 -27.84 1.76
C ARG A 436 19.01 -29.19 2.44
N SER A 437 19.36 -29.17 3.72
CA SER A 437 19.53 -30.40 4.51
C SER A 437 18.23 -31.14 4.83
N LEU A 438 17.08 -30.47 4.67
CA LEU A 438 15.73 -31.05 4.86
C LEU A 438 15.16 -31.64 3.55
N LEU A 439 15.73 -31.29 2.40
CA LEU A 439 15.32 -31.82 1.11
C LEU A 439 16.12 -33.08 0.81
N SER A 440 15.43 -34.15 0.40
CA SER A 440 16.12 -35.27 -0.19
C SER A 440 16.73 -34.90 -1.54
N PRO A 441 17.77 -35.60 -2.03
CA PRO A 441 18.33 -35.35 -3.37
C PRO A 441 17.26 -35.45 -4.48
N ASP A 442 16.24 -36.26 -4.28
CA ASP A 442 15.12 -36.44 -5.21
C ASP A 442 14.15 -35.23 -5.14
N ASP A 443 13.92 -34.66 -3.95
CA ASP A 443 13.11 -33.45 -3.77
C ASP A 443 13.80 -32.21 -4.33
N GLU A 444 15.13 -32.09 -4.14
CA GLU A 444 15.94 -31.02 -4.73
C GLU A 444 15.92 -31.12 -6.26
N SER A 445 16.10 -32.31 -6.81
CA SER A 445 16.02 -32.55 -8.26
C SER A 445 14.60 -32.32 -8.81
N SER A 446 13.56 -32.74 -8.06
CA SER A 446 12.17 -32.54 -8.43
C SER A 446 11.79 -31.06 -8.42
N LEU A 447 12.27 -30.28 -7.45
CA LEU A 447 12.06 -28.83 -7.38
C LEU A 447 12.70 -28.13 -8.58
N LEU A 448 13.95 -28.48 -8.89
CA LEU A 448 14.68 -27.97 -10.05
C LEU A 448 14.02 -28.42 -11.38
N ASP A 449 13.48 -29.65 -11.44
CA ASP A 449 12.78 -30.15 -12.62
C ASP A 449 11.38 -29.54 -12.81
N VAL A 450 10.66 -29.20 -11.74
CA VAL A 450 9.40 -28.45 -11.81
C VAL A 450 9.67 -27.05 -12.38
N LEU A 451 10.75 -26.40 -11.98
CA LEU A 451 11.16 -25.12 -12.52
C LEU A 451 11.63 -25.21 -13.97
N LYS A 452 12.34 -26.28 -14.35
CA LYS A 452 12.76 -26.56 -15.74
C LYS A 452 11.59 -26.91 -16.65
N LYS A 453 10.54 -27.60 -16.15
CA LYS A 453 9.37 -28.03 -16.92
C LYS A 453 8.34 -26.92 -17.18
N LYS A 454 8.40 -25.78 -16.50
CA LYS A 454 7.65 -24.58 -16.89
C LYS A 454 8.30 -23.93 -18.13
N LYS A 455 8.39 -24.68 -19.24
CA LYS A 455 8.61 -24.05 -20.55
C LYS A 455 7.49 -23.04 -20.79
N PRO A 456 7.79 -21.81 -21.23
CA PRO A 456 6.75 -20.95 -21.77
C PRO A 456 6.14 -21.69 -22.95
N SER A 457 4.85 -22.01 -22.86
CA SER A 457 4.10 -22.52 -24.00
C SER A 457 4.15 -21.46 -25.08
N ALA A 458 4.81 -21.84 -26.16
CA ALA A 458 4.64 -21.40 -27.53
C ALA A 458 4.13 -19.97 -27.76
N THR A 459 5.05 -19.15 -28.33
CA THR A 459 4.78 -18.42 -29.55
C THR A 459 3.41 -17.77 -29.64
N ILE A 460 3.33 -16.51 -29.20
CA ILE A 460 2.51 -15.54 -29.93
C ILE A 460 3.32 -15.21 -31.19
N SER A 461 3.15 -16.07 -32.19
CA SER A 461 3.56 -15.79 -33.55
C SER A 461 2.80 -14.58 -34.05
N ALA A 462 3.55 -13.56 -34.37
CA ALA A 462 3.27 -12.47 -35.25
C ALA A 462 1.95 -12.58 -36.03
N ALA A 463 0.98 -11.78 -35.68
CA ALA A 463 0.02 -11.25 -36.62
C ALA A 463 0.57 -9.96 -37.22
N THR A 464 1.61 -10.10 -38.03
CA THR A 464 2.00 -9.11 -39.02
C THR A 464 1.61 -9.68 -40.38
N ALA A 465 0.39 -9.44 -40.77
CA ALA A 465 -0.09 -9.43 -42.16
C ALA A 465 -1.58 -9.15 -42.12
N VAL A 466 -1.97 -7.94 -42.29
CA VAL A 466 -3.00 -7.45 -43.21
C VAL A 466 -2.99 -5.91 -43.08
N ALA A 467 -2.20 -5.30 -43.91
CA ALA A 467 -2.48 -3.98 -44.43
C ALA A 467 -2.31 -4.16 -45.94
N GLY A 468 -3.43 -4.41 -46.60
CA GLY A 468 -3.63 -4.12 -47.99
C GLY A 468 -4.70 -3.07 -48.04
#